data_3d6e753476b03187010eba9ac9932aae
#
_entry.id   3d6e753476b03187010eba9ac9932aae
#
_cell.length_a   1.000
_cell.length_b   1.000
_cell.length_c   1.000
_cell.angle_alpha   90.00
_cell.angle_beta   90.00
_cell.angle_gamma   90.00
#
_symmetry.space_group_name_H-M   'P 1'
#
loop_
_entity.id
_entity.type
_entity.pdbx_description
1 polymer ?
#
loop_
_entity_poly.entity_id
_entity_poly.type
_entity_poly.pdbx_seq_one_letter_code
_entity_poly.pdbx_strand_id
1 'polypeptide(L)'
;MGSPATDPVRSLPPELVAELVAAPSVERLLDRFLDFLDETPGRFGSFAAGVYVHDHVTGRPAASRVRGLGDYYVRSYERHGRDRDPVVQRALSERRVCDSDSLMPREEWLKLPIVHDVFAPHAMARVLCAPLVVGAEIAGTLNLARRDGQPEFTEADRDAAHVAAMVLGIAVSAVRERSSIERERRQLAEALDRCGAPVVLTDLGLARRHLNAPALALFDRLGEARPEVERLLDCDGDRTVVSWNADGARQAGPHLTVTSQRLPGQPDVIVSVIAVRDGAARVLAPSLLASLTPREAEIATRALTGRRDGEIAAELFISPHTVKHHLKSIYAKLGVHTRAELLDHLLR
;
A
#
# COMPACT_ATOMS: atom_id res chain seq x y z
N MET A 1 46.99 20.17 12.12
CA MET A 1 45.76 20.48 11.38
C MET A 1 44.60 19.82 12.13
N GLY A 2 43.97 20.61 13.01
CA GLY A 2 42.83 20.10 13.82
C GLY A 2 41.60 19.98 12.93
N SER A 3 40.94 18.84 12.96
CA SER A 3 39.63 18.66 12.40
C SER A 3 38.69 19.71 13.02
N PRO A 4 37.86 20.43 12.27
CA PRO A 4 36.89 21.34 12.86
C PRO A 4 35.95 20.52 13.75
N ALA A 5 36.03 20.74 15.05
CA ALA A 5 35.04 20.19 15.98
C ALA A 5 33.67 20.68 15.51
N THR A 6 32.84 19.78 15.07
CA THR A 6 31.44 20.05 14.72
C THR A 6 30.79 20.65 15.97
N ASP A 7 30.40 21.92 15.90
CA ASP A 7 29.74 22.60 17.01
C ASP A 7 28.47 21.80 17.36
N PRO A 8 28.40 21.15 18.55
CA PRO A 8 27.28 20.28 18.91
C PRO A 8 25.94 21.03 18.98
N VAL A 9 25.96 22.35 19.01
CA VAL A 9 24.79 23.20 18.99
C VAL A 9 24.08 23.20 17.62
N ARG A 10 24.78 22.82 16.54
CA ARG A 10 24.27 22.92 15.15
C ARG A 10 23.91 21.59 14.49
N SER A 11 24.27 20.45 15.08
CA SER A 11 23.85 19.11 14.59
C SER A 11 22.46 18.72 15.12
N LEU A 12 21.63 18.03 14.32
CA LEU A 12 20.38 17.46 14.84
C LEU A 12 20.69 16.28 15.78
N PRO A 13 20.05 16.21 16.97
CA PRO A 13 20.22 15.07 17.87
C PRO A 13 19.81 13.76 17.18
N PRO A 14 20.54 12.65 17.39
CA PRO A 14 20.18 11.34 16.82
C PRO A 14 18.77 10.88 17.19
N GLU A 15 18.32 11.21 18.40
CA GLU A 15 16.99 10.88 18.89
C GLU A 15 15.90 11.59 18.06
N LEU A 16 16.10 12.88 17.76
CA LEU A 16 15.20 13.63 16.89
C LEU A 16 15.18 13.04 15.47
N VAL A 17 16.33 12.69 14.92
CA VAL A 17 16.42 12.06 13.58
C VAL A 17 15.59 10.77 13.57
N ALA A 18 15.71 9.93 14.60
CA ALA A 18 14.94 8.71 14.72
C ALA A 18 13.42 8.99 14.82
N GLU A 19 13.01 9.98 15.62
CA GLU A 19 11.61 10.39 15.75
C GLU A 19 11.04 10.92 14.42
N LEU A 20 11.79 11.74 13.69
CA LEU A 20 11.36 12.26 12.38
C LEU A 20 11.17 11.14 11.35
N VAL A 21 12.14 10.21 11.27
CA VAL A 21 12.05 9.05 10.35
C VAL A 21 10.92 8.12 10.74
N ALA A 22 10.63 7.94 12.03
CA ALA A 22 9.56 7.07 12.52
C ALA A 22 8.16 7.75 12.52
N ALA A 23 8.07 9.03 12.17
CA ALA A 23 6.81 9.77 12.23
C ALA A 23 5.69 9.07 11.41
N PRO A 24 4.44 9.05 11.93
CA PRO A 24 3.33 8.36 11.27
C PRO A 24 2.78 9.10 10.05
N SER A 25 3.01 10.41 9.95
CA SER A 25 2.60 11.24 8.81
C SER A 25 3.55 12.42 8.61
N VAL A 26 3.48 13.04 7.42
CA VAL A 26 4.26 14.24 7.09
C VAL A 26 3.93 15.38 8.05
N GLU A 27 2.66 15.60 8.40
CA GLU A 27 2.23 16.65 9.31
C GLU A 27 2.88 16.49 10.69
N ARG A 28 2.86 15.28 11.25
CA ARG A 28 3.50 14.97 12.54
C ARG A 28 5.01 15.14 12.51
N LEU A 29 5.64 14.79 11.40
CA LEU A 29 7.06 15.02 11.18
C LEU A 29 7.37 16.50 11.22
N LEU A 30 6.60 17.33 10.48
CA LEU A 30 6.80 18.78 10.45
C LEU A 30 6.54 19.44 11.81
N ASP A 31 5.46 19.04 12.50
CA ASP A 31 5.16 19.54 13.83
C ASP A 31 6.33 19.23 14.79
N ARG A 32 6.81 17.99 14.83
CA ARG A 32 7.93 17.59 15.71
C ARG A 32 9.23 18.34 15.42
N PHE A 33 9.54 18.54 14.14
CA PHE A 33 10.74 19.32 13.77
C PHE A 33 10.64 20.78 14.25
N LEU A 34 9.49 21.42 14.05
CA LEU A 34 9.30 22.80 14.46
C LEU A 34 9.21 22.95 16.00
N ASP A 35 8.62 21.97 16.70
CA ASP A 35 8.66 21.94 18.17
C ASP A 35 10.10 21.87 18.69
N PHE A 36 10.95 21.06 18.05
CA PHE A 36 12.37 21.03 18.36
C PHE A 36 13.06 22.38 18.15
N LEU A 37 12.70 23.15 17.13
CA LEU A 37 13.24 24.50 16.95
C LEU A 37 12.77 25.46 18.07
N ASP A 38 11.55 25.32 18.56
CA ASP A 38 11.03 26.08 19.69
C ASP A 38 11.74 25.71 21.03
N GLU A 39 12.03 24.41 21.22
CA GLU A 39 12.79 23.87 22.37
C GLU A 39 14.25 24.33 22.38
N THR A 40 14.78 24.68 21.19
CA THR A 40 16.18 25.08 20.99
C THR A 40 16.28 26.48 20.39
N PRO A 41 15.81 27.53 21.10
CA PRO A 41 15.80 28.91 20.57
C PRO A 41 17.21 29.36 20.22
N GLY A 42 17.36 29.98 19.04
CA GLY A 42 18.66 30.49 18.58
C GLY A 42 19.51 29.46 17.80
N ARG A 43 19.07 28.19 17.67
CA ARG A 43 19.84 27.16 16.96
C ARG A 43 20.24 27.57 15.52
N PHE A 44 19.34 28.19 14.78
CA PHE A 44 19.62 28.77 13.47
C PHE A 44 19.71 30.31 13.53
N GLY A 45 19.65 30.91 14.73
CA GLY A 45 19.59 32.36 14.90
C GLY A 45 18.41 33.01 14.16
N SER A 46 17.36 32.27 13.87
CA SER A 46 16.17 32.72 13.15
C SER A 46 15.00 32.93 14.08
N PHE A 47 14.18 33.96 13.83
CA PHE A 47 12.94 34.21 14.59
C PHE A 47 11.75 33.45 14.00
N ALA A 48 11.87 33.03 12.73
CA ALA A 48 10.84 32.26 12.06
C ALA A 48 11.47 31.15 11.23
N ALA A 49 10.75 30.04 11.16
CA ALA A 49 11.09 28.87 10.34
C ALA A 49 9.84 28.31 9.69
N GLY A 50 9.98 27.80 8.46
CA GLY A 50 8.91 27.11 7.73
C GLY A 50 9.44 25.93 6.95
N VAL A 51 8.71 24.82 6.98
CA VAL A 51 8.98 23.66 6.11
C VAL A 51 7.81 23.47 5.16
N TYR A 52 8.11 23.42 3.90
CA TYR A 52 7.15 23.14 2.82
C TYR A 52 7.51 21.82 2.18
N VAL A 53 6.56 20.91 2.13
CA VAL A 53 6.71 19.62 1.46
C VAL A 53 5.95 19.65 0.15
N HIS A 54 6.63 19.39 -0.96
CA HIS A 54 6.08 19.50 -2.30
C HIS A 54 5.40 18.21 -2.74
N ASP A 55 4.31 18.32 -3.47
CA ASP A 55 3.75 17.23 -4.23
C ASP A 55 4.70 16.84 -5.37
N HIS A 56 4.99 15.56 -5.52
CA HIS A 56 5.99 15.05 -6.47
C HIS A 56 5.57 15.19 -7.95
N VAL A 57 4.27 15.36 -8.21
CA VAL A 57 3.73 15.50 -9.58
C VAL A 57 3.70 16.96 -9.99
N THR A 58 3.16 17.81 -9.12
CA THR A 58 2.92 19.22 -9.42
C THR A 58 4.07 20.15 -9.04
N GLY A 59 4.98 19.68 -8.16
CA GLY A 59 6.05 20.49 -7.58
C GLY A 59 5.54 21.59 -6.62
N ARG A 60 4.22 21.65 -6.36
CA ARG A 60 3.61 22.64 -5.47
C ARG A 60 3.55 22.12 -4.03
N PRO A 61 3.46 23.01 -3.03
CA PRO A 61 3.30 22.58 -1.65
C PRO A 61 2.05 21.75 -1.44
N ALA A 62 2.25 20.54 -0.92
CA ALA A 62 1.18 19.63 -0.49
C ALA A 62 0.94 19.74 1.02
N ALA A 63 1.99 20.04 1.78
CA ALA A 63 1.92 20.28 3.22
C ALA A 63 2.91 21.36 3.61
N SER A 64 2.56 22.16 4.60
CA SER A 64 3.46 23.17 5.17
C SER A 64 3.20 23.36 6.65
N ARG A 65 4.26 23.72 7.37
CA ARG A 65 4.21 24.21 8.74
C ARG A 65 5.14 25.39 8.88
N VAL A 66 4.69 26.42 9.57
CA VAL A 66 5.46 27.66 9.78
C VAL A 66 5.36 28.04 11.24
N ARG A 67 6.47 28.45 11.83
CA ARG A 67 6.59 29.00 13.18
C ARG A 67 7.12 30.43 13.14
N GLY A 68 6.75 31.25 14.13
CA GLY A 68 7.17 32.64 14.22
C GLY A 68 6.41 33.61 13.29
N LEU A 69 5.54 33.10 12.42
CA LEU A 69 4.70 33.86 11.47
C LEU A 69 3.26 33.39 11.54
N GLY A 70 2.30 34.31 11.37
CA GLY A 70 0.88 33.94 11.37
C GLY A 70 0.36 33.44 10.03
N ASP A 71 -0.85 32.89 10.03
CA ASP A 71 -1.53 32.35 8.83
C ASP A 71 -1.67 33.38 7.69
N TYR A 72 -1.74 34.65 8.02
CA TYR A 72 -1.81 35.70 7.01
C TYR A 72 -0.55 35.74 6.14
N TYR A 73 0.63 35.56 6.75
CA TYR A 73 1.90 35.45 6.01
C TYR A 73 1.85 34.28 5.03
N VAL A 74 1.49 33.08 5.50
CA VAL A 74 1.45 31.88 4.67
C VAL A 74 0.57 32.09 3.46
N ARG A 75 -0.65 32.61 3.67
CA ARG A 75 -1.58 32.90 2.56
C ARG A 75 -1.06 33.97 1.59
N SER A 76 -0.43 35.01 2.10
CA SER A 76 0.15 36.09 1.28
C SER A 76 1.32 35.59 0.47
N TYR A 77 2.22 34.82 1.08
CA TYR A 77 3.38 34.24 0.41
C TYR A 77 2.99 33.25 -0.68
N GLU A 78 2.05 32.34 -0.40
CA GLU A 78 1.56 31.37 -1.41
C GLU A 78 0.88 32.07 -2.59
N ARG A 79 0.19 33.18 -2.36
CA ARG A 79 -0.55 33.88 -3.40
C ARG A 79 0.34 34.81 -4.24
N HIS A 80 1.31 35.49 -3.64
CA HIS A 80 2.02 36.59 -4.28
C HIS A 80 3.56 36.50 -4.18
N GLY A 81 4.10 35.65 -3.27
CA GLY A 81 5.52 35.63 -2.96
C GLY A 81 6.27 34.49 -3.62
N ARG A 82 5.76 33.26 -3.55
CA ARG A 82 6.48 32.05 -3.95
C ARG A 82 7.12 32.11 -5.34
N ASP A 83 6.33 32.49 -6.34
CA ASP A 83 6.81 32.52 -7.73
C ASP A 83 7.73 33.71 -8.02
N ARG A 84 7.88 34.61 -7.07
CA ARG A 84 8.71 35.84 -7.14
C ARG A 84 9.89 35.82 -6.16
N ASP A 85 10.05 34.76 -5.38
CA ASP A 85 11.11 34.64 -4.38
C ASP A 85 12.40 34.17 -5.05
N PRO A 86 13.39 35.08 -5.27
CA PRO A 86 14.61 34.72 -5.97
C PRO A 86 15.52 33.80 -5.15
N VAL A 87 15.41 33.81 -3.81
CA VAL A 87 16.16 32.90 -2.93
C VAL A 87 15.65 31.47 -3.10
N VAL A 88 14.33 31.26 -3.08
CA VAL A 88 13.71 29.95 -3.30
C VAL A 88 13.98 29.46 -4.72
N GLN A 89 13.81 30.32 -5.74
CA GLN A 89 14.09 29.96 -7.14
C GLN A 89 15.54 29.50 -7.34
N ARG A 90 16.50 30.24 -6.77
CA ARG A 90 17.91 29.89 -6.85
C ARG A 90 18.21 28.59 -6.12
N ALA A 91 17.69 28.43 -4.88
CA ALA A 91 17.89 27.23 -4.09
C ALA A 91 17.37 25.98 -4.81
N LEU A 92 16.17 26.07 -5.42
CA LEU A 92 15.58 24.96 -6.16
C LEU A 92 16.32 24.64 -7.45
N SER A 93 16.72 25.67 -8.23
CA SER A 93 17.44 25.49 -9.51
C SER A 93 18.82 24.89 -9.32
N GLU A 94 19.56 25.36 -8.31
CA GLU A 94 20.92 24.90 -8.00
C GLU A 94 20.95 23.71 -7.03
N ARG A 95 19.81 23.34 -6.46
CA ARG A 95 19.65 22.23 -5.52
C ARG A 95 20.55 22.36 -4.28
N ARG A 96 20.77 23.57 -3.82
CA ARG A 96 21.62 23.89 -2.68
C ARG A 96 21.07 25.08 -1.87
N VAL A 97 21.57 25.22 -0.67
CA VAL A 97 21.17 26.32 0.22
C VAL A 97 21.51 27.67 -0.43
N CYS A 98 20.55 28.57 -0.36
CA CYS A 98 20.70 29.95 -0.80
C CYS A 98 20.11 30.88 0.27
N ASP A 99 20.72 32.02 0.47
CA ASP A 99 20.21 33.09 1.34
C ASP A 99 20.25 34.44 0.61
N SER A 100 19.51 35.39 1.15
CA SER A 100 19.36 36.73 0.58
C SER A 100 20.67 37.50 0.50
N ASP A 101 21.58 37.33 1.45
CA ASP A 101 22.83 38.11 1.53
C ASP A 101 23.90 37.55 0.58
N SER A 102 23.88 36.18 0.36
CA SER A 102 24.74 35.54 -0.61
C SER A 102 24.23 35.69 -2.06
N LEU A 103 22.95 35.96 -2.26
CA LEU A 103 22.32 36.07 -3.56
C LEU A 103 22.60 37.39 -4.24
N MET A 104 22.51 38.53 -3.49
CA MET A 104 22.65 39.87 -4.00
C MET A 104 22.99 40.87 -2.89
N PRO A 105 23.55 42.06 -3.26
CA PRO A 105 23.77 43.13 -2.30
C PRO A 105 22.49 43.54 -1.57
N ARG A 106 22.65 43.89 -0.29
CA ARG A 106 21.52 44.27 0.58
C ARG A 106 20.65 45.40 0.03
N GLU A 107 21.28 46.38 -0.62
CA GLU A 107 20.55 47.52 -1.22
C GLU A 107 19.67 47.09 -2.42
N GLU A 108 20.09 46.09 -3.18
CA GLU A 108 19.27 45.52 -4.25
C GLU A 108 18.16 44.62 -3.72
N TRP A 109 18.48 43.85 -2.72
CA TRP A 109 17.47 43.01 -2.02
C TRP A 109 16.30 43.85 -1.51
N LEU A 110 16.57 44.96 -0.83
CA LEU A 110 15.57 45.87 -0.26
C LEU A 110 14.67 46.53 -1.32
N LYS A 111 15.05 46.55 -2.60
CA LYS A 111 14.24 47.11 -3.69
C LYS A 111 13.27 46.09 -4.32
N LEU A 112 13.38 44.84 -3.95
CA LEU A 112 12.54 43.80 -4.54
C LEU A 112 11.07 43.92 -4.08
N PRO A 113 10.09 43.81 -5.00
CA PRO A 113 8.68 43.88 -4.63
C PRO A 113 8.27 42.87 -3.55
N ILE A 114 8.82 41.65 -3.59
CA ILE A 114 8.53 40.61 -2.59
C ILE A 114 8.94 41.05 -1.17
N VAL A 115 10.03 41.83 -1.05
CA VAL A 115 10.49 42.32 0.25
C VAL A 115 9.48 43.31 0.81
N HIS A 116 8.99 44.25 0.00
CA HIS A 116 8.01 45.25 0.43
C HIS A 116 6.62 44.64 0.68
N ASP A 117 6.17 43.79 -0.25
CA ASP A 117 4.79 43.32 -0.26
C ASP A 117 4.55 42.15 0.69
N VAL A 118 5.60 41.33 0.93
CA VAL A 118 5.46 40.05 1.66
C VAL A 118 6.36 39.98 2.88
N PHE A 119 7.63 40.33 2.79
CA PHE A 119 8.58 40.10 3.89
C PHE A 119 8.58 41.22 4.94
N ALA A 120 8.65 42.48 4.54
CA ALA A 120 8.71 43.60 5.44
C ALA A 120 7.49 43.73 6.37
N PRO A 121 6.24 43.50 5.91
CA PRO A 121 5.08 43.49 6.81
C PRO A 121 5.16 42.47 7.95
N HIS A 122 6.02 41.48 7.83
CA HIS A 122 6.24 40.41 8.81
C HIS A 122 7.62 40.50 9.50
N ALA A 123 8.28 41.66 9.39
CA ALA A 123 9.60 41.93 9.98
C ALA A 123 10.70 40.96 9.48
N MET A 124 10.52 40.36 8.34
CA MET A 124 11.52 39.49 7.69
C MET A 124 12.47 40.37 6.88
N ALA A 125 13.71 40.44 7.32
CA ALA A 125 14.74 41.24 6.64
C ALA A 125 15.72 40.38 5.84
N ARG A 126 16.01 39.18 6.32
CA ARG A 126 16.85 38.20 5.68
C ARG A 126 16.13 36.85 5.63
N VAL A 127 16.30 36.13 4.53
CA VAL A 127 15.71 34.81 4.34
C VAL A 127 16.77 33.83 3.81
N LEU A 128 16.62 32.57 4.22
CA LEU A 128 17.43 31.45 3.75
C LEU A 128 16.50 30.31 3.34
N CYS A 129 16.79 29.69 2.22
CA CYS A 129 16.09 28.49 1.74
C CYS A 129 17.09 27.34 1.57
N ALA A 130 16.78 26.21 2.19
CA ALA A 130 17.48 24.94 2.03
C ALA A 130 16.54 23.92 1.40
N PRO A 131 16.81 23.44 0.16
CA PRO A 131 15.98 22.47 -0.51
C PRO A 131 16.15 21.08 0.12
N LEU A 132 15.04 20.35 0.29
CA LEU A 132 15.00 18.97 0.76
C LEU A 132 15.29 18.05 -0.43
N VAL A 133 16.56 17.80 -0.72
CA VAL A 133 16.99 17.01 -1.87
C VAL A 133 17.13 15.55 -1.50
N VAL A 134 16.47 14.66 -2.25
CA VAL A 134 16.55 13.21 -2.09
C VAL A 134 16.78 12.56 -3.46
N GLY A 135 18.01 12.10 -3.71
CA GLY A 135 18.39 11.60 -5.03
C GLY A 135 18.20 12.67 -6.12
N ALA A 136 17.34 12.37 -7.10
CA ALA A 136 17.00 13.29 -8.18
C ALA A 136 15.85 14.25 -7.85
N GLU A 137 15.14 14.07 -6.75
CA GLU A 137 13.93 14.82 -6.39
C GLU A 137 14.21 15.94 -5.40
N ILE A 138 13.35 16.96 -5.40
CA ILE A 138 13.26 17.97 -4.35
C ILE A 138 11.92 17.73 -3.62
N ALA A 139 12.00 17.14 -2.45
CA ALA A 139 10.82 16.81 -1.63
C ALA A 139 10.18 18.05 -0.99
N GLY A 140 10.88 19.18 -0.95
CA GLY A 140 10.39 20.39 -0.31
C GLY A 140 11.48 21.42 -0.02
N THR A 141 11.20 22.35 0.89
CA THR A 141 12.15 23.39 1.34
C THR A 141 12.05 23.61 2.84
N LEU A 142 13.19 23.85 3.49
CA LEU A 142 13.31 24.46 4.79
C LEU A 142 13.64 25.93 4.59
N ASN A 143 12.84 26.82 5.17
CA ASN A 143 12.99 28.26 5.05
C ASN A 143 13.19 28.87 6.44
N LEU A 144 14.17 29.75 6.55
CA LEU A 144 14.53 30.46 7.78
C LEU A 144 14.47 31.95 7.55
N ALA A 145 14.04 32.71 8.56
CA ALA A 145 14.01 34.18 8.45
C ALA A 145 14.65 34.86 9.66
N ARG A 146 15.34 35.96 9.38
CA ARG A 146 15.93 36.87 10.37
C ARG A 146 15.33 38.28 10.25
N ARG A 147 15.22 38.96 11.39
CA ARG A 147 14.75 40.34 11.48
C ARG A 147 15.86 41.30 11.10
N ASP A 148 15.47 42.54 10.88
CA ASP A 148 16.44 43.62 10.78
C ASP A 148 17.24 43.78 12.10
N GLY A 149 18.53 44.07 11.99
CA GLY A 149 19.44 44.10 13.16
C GLY A 149 19.99 42.72 13.56
N GLN A 150 19.46 41.61 13.08
CA GLN A 150 20.10 40.30 13.24
C GLN A 150 21.27 40.15 12.25
N PRO A 151 22.34 39.36 12.57
CA PRO A 151 23.48 39.17 11.71
C PRO A 151 23.09 38.46 10.43
N GLU A 152 23.96 38.53 9.41
CA GLU A 152 23.84 37.77 8.18
C GLU A 152 23.96 36.27 8.43
N PHE A 153 23.40 35.44 7.52
CA PHE A 153 23.58 34.00 7.58
C PHE A 153 25.06 33.65 7.28
N THR A 154 25.69 32.98 8.23
CA THR A 154 27.06 32.51 8.09
C THR A 154 27.15 31.23 7.26
N GLU A 155 28.35 30.84 6.83
CA GLU A 155 28.58 29.54 6.20
C GLU A 155 28.13 28.39 7.11
N ALA A 156 28.41 28.48 8.41
CA ALA A 156 27.96 27.48 9.39
C ALA A 156 26.43 27.43 9.56
N ASP A 157 25.71 28.52 9.36
CA ASP A 157 24.23 28.51 9.32
C ASP A 157 23.72 27.82 8.07
N ARG A 158 24.34 28.05 6.91
CA ARG A 158 24.02 27.36 5.64
C ARG A 158 24.26 25.86 5.74
N ASP A 159 25.40 25.46 6.31
CA ASP A 159 25.75 24.04 6.53
C ASP A 159 24.75 23.36 7.47
N ALA A 160 24.41 23.99 8.58
CA ALA A 160 23.41 23.48 9.51
C ALA A 160 22.02 23.34 8.86
N ALA A 161 21.61 24.34 8.07
CA ALA A 161 20.36 24.29 7.32
C ALA A 161 20.39 23.21 6.23
N HIS A 162 21.53 22.99 5.56
CA HIS A 162 21.71 21.92 4.62
C HIS A 162 21.54 20.53 5.26
N VAL A 163 22.22 20.28 6.38
CA VAL A 163 22.09 19.02 7.12
C VAL A 163 20.64 18.79 7.59
N ALA A 164 19.99 19.82 8.13
CA ALA A 164 18.60 19.72 8.55
C ALA A 164 17.67 19.43 7.36
N ALA A 165 17.86 20.11 6.24
CA ALA A 165 17.10 19.88 5.02
C ALA A 165 17.29 18.45 4.47
N MET A 166 18.52 17.93 4.52
CA MET A 166 18.84 16.55 4.12
C MET A 166 18.10 15.53 4.98
N VAL A 167 18.15 15.68 6.30
CA VAL A 167 17.43 14.80 7.25
C VAL A 167 15.92 14.87 7.04
N LEU A 168 15.38 16.08 6.90
CA LEU A 168 13.96 16.27 6.61
C LEU A 168 13.55 15.61 5.29
N GLY A 169 14.36 15.75 4.25
CA GLY A 169 14.11 15.12 2.95
C GLY A 169 14.01 13.59 3.05
N ILE A 170 15.00 12.98 3.70
CA ILE A 170 15.02 11.51 3.94
C ILE A 170 13.79 11.09 4.77
N ALA A 171 13.48 11.80 5.85
CA ALA A 171 12.35 11.49 6.70
C ALA A 171 11.01 11.62 5.97
N VAL A 172 10.82 12.69 5.17
CA VAL A 172 9.63 12.89 4.33
C VAL A 172 9.47 11.76 3.33
N SER A 173 10.55 11.34 2.66
CA SER A 173 10.52 10.24 1.71
C SER A 173 10.16 8.91 2.38
N ALA A 174 10.74 8.61 3.54
CA ALA A 174 10.44 7.41 4.30
C ALA A 174 8.96 7.35 4.76
N VAL A 175 8.39 8.49 5.20
CA VAL A 175 6.98 8.57 5.56
C VAL A 175 6.07 8.35 4.34
N ARG A 176 6.41 8.97 3.20
CA ARG A 176 5.62 8.83 1.96
C ARG A 176 5.63 7.40 1.44
N GLU A 177 6.79 6.76 1.43
CA GLU A 177 6.94 5.37 0.99
C GLU A 177 6.10 4.42 1.85
N ARG A 178 6.22 4.52 3.19
CA ARG A 178 5.37 3.72 4.10
C ARG A 178 3.88 3.97 3.86
N SER A 179 3.47 5.22 3.72
CA SER A 179 2.06 5.57 3.46
C SER A 179 1.57 5.05 2.12
N SER A 180 2.43 5.00 1.10
CA SER A 180 2.10 4.44 -0.22
C SER A 180 1.91 2.93 -0.13
N ILE A 181 2.85 2.20 0.49
CA ILE A 181 2.79 0.75 0.70
C ILE A 181 1.53 0.38 1.50
N GLU A 182 1.23 1.12 2.59
CA GLU A 182 0.04 0.87 3.39
C GLU A 182 -1.28 1.13 2.63
N ARG A 183 -1.30 2.16 1.78
CA ARG A 183 -2.45 2.46 0.93
C ARG A 183 -2.67 1.36 -0.10
N GLU A 184 -1.62 0.95 -0.79
CA GLU A 184 -1.67 -0.14 -1.77
C GLU A 184 -2.13 -1.45 -1.13
N ARG A 185 -1.54 -1.81 0.02
CA ARG A 185 -1.95 -2.98 0.81
C ARG A 185 -3.45 -2.93 1.17
N ARG A 186 -3.95 -1.77 1.62
CA ARG A 186 -5.37 -1.59 1.95
C ARG A 186 -6.26 -1.73 0.72
N GLN A 187 -5.87 -1.14 -0.41
CA GLN A 187 -6.62 -1.24 -1.67
C GLN A 187 -6.70 -2.69 -2.15
N LEU A 188 -5.59 -3.44 -2.08
CA LEU A 188 -5.57 -4.86 -2.44
C LEU A 188 -6.44 -5.70 -1.49
N ALA A 189 -6.39 -5.45 -0.20
CA ALA A 189 -7.25 -6.13 0.78
C ALA A 189 -8.75 -5.86 0.52
N GLU A 190 -9.12 -4.59 0.28
CA GLU A 190 -10.50 -4.22 -0.08
C GLU A 190 -10.97 -4.87 -1.39
N ALA A 191 -10.07 -4.98 -2.39
CA ALA A 191 -10.39 -5.65 -3.64
C ALA A 191 -10.63 -7.16 -3.42
N LEU A 192 -9.81 -7.81 -2.59
CA LEU A 192 -10.01 -9.22 -2.21
C LEU A 192 -11.31 -9.43 -1.43
N ASP A 193 -11.67 -8.50 -0.53
CA ASP A 193 -12.93 -8.57 0.22
C ASP A 193 -14.16 -8.46 -0.70
N ARG A 194 -14.04 -7.69 -1.78
CA ARG A 194 -15.12 -7.48 -2.76
C ARG A 194 -15.22 -8.57 -3.83
N CYS A 195 -14.25 -9.44 -3.97
CA CYS A 195 -14.29 -10.50 -5.00
C CYS A 195 -15.38 -11.56 -4.74
N GLY A 196 -15.99 -11.57 -3.54
CA GLY A 196 -17.06 -12.48 -3.16
C GLY A 196 -16.64 -13.93 -2.92
N ALA A 197 -15.46 -14.33 -3.36
CA ALA A 197 -14.92 -15.67 -3.12
C ALA A 197 -14.10 -15.68 -1.81
N PRO A 198 -14.22 -16.74 -0.97
CA PRO A 198 -13.33 -16.96 0.14
C PRO A 198 -11.90 -17.22 -0.34
N VAL A 199 -10.98 -16.30 0.01
CA VAL A 199 -9.56 -16.38 -0.35
C VAL A 199 -8.71 -16.36 0.91
N VAL A 200 -7.72 -17.24 0.96
CA VAL A 200 -6.73 -17.32 2.05
C VAL A 200 -5.34 -17.22 1.47
N LEU A 201 -4.53 -16.32 1.98
CA LEU A 201 -3.10 -16.23 1.72
C LEU A 201 -2.37 -16.84 2.92
N THR A 202 -1.60 -17.89 2.71
CA THR A 202 -0.77 -18.53 3.73
C THR A 202 0.69 -18.23 3.43
N ASP A 203 1.37 -17.55 4.35
CA ASP A 203 2.81 -17.34 4.34
C ASP A 203 3.46 -18.36 5.28
N LEU A 204 4.08 -19.38 4.71
CA LEU A 204 4.73 -20.47 5.46
C LEU A 204 6.00 -19.98 6.17
N GLY A 205 6.73 -19.03 5.58
CA GLY A 205 7.96 -18.47 6.14
C GLY A 205 7.70 -17.64 7.39
N LEU A 206 6.58 -16.90 7.43
CA LEU A 206 6.19 -16.09 8.58
C LEU A 206 5.16 -16.76 9.49
N ALA A 207 4.73 -17.98 9.16
CA ALA A 207 3.62 -18.69 9.83
C ALA A 207 2.37 -17.82 9.99
N ARG A 208 2.00 -17.06 8.95
CA ARG A 208 0.88 -16.12 8.95
C ARG A 208 -0.14 -16.49 7.90
N ARG A 209 -1.41 -16.27 8.22
CA ARG A 209 -2.52 -16.38 7.28
C ARG A 209 -3.29 -15.06 7.23
N HIS A 210 -3.65 -14.66 6.01
CA HIS A 210 -4.56 -13.56 5.77
C HIS A 210 -5.81 -14.11 5.09
N LEU A 211 -6.96 -13.88 5.71
CA LEU A 211 -8.27 -14.28 5.21
C LEU A 211 -9.01 -13.01 4.78
N ASN A 212 -9.60 -13.03 3.58
CA ASN A 212 -10.52 -11.96 3.19
C ASN A 212 -11.86 -12.08 3.93
N ALA A 213 -12.70 -11.06 3.87
CA ALA A 213 -13.98 -11.04 4.58
C ALA A 213 -14.88 -12.24 4.26
N PRO A 214 -15.04 -12.69 3.00
CA PRO A 214 -15.78 -13.94 2.70
C PRO A 214 -15.16 -15.19 3.32
N ALA A 215 -13.82 -15.29 3.40
CA ALA A 215 -13.15 -16.41 4.04
C ALA A 215 -13.37 -16.40 5.56
N LEU A 216 -13.27 -15.24 6.21
CA LEU A 216 -13.56 -15.10 7.64
C LEU A 216 -14.99 -15.57 7.94
N ALA A 217 -15.98 -15.08 7.20
CA ALA A 217 -17.38 -15.48 7.36
C ALA A 217 -17.60 -16.98 7.12
N LEU A 218 -16.85 -17.60 6.20
CA LEU A 218 -16.87 -19.03 5.98
C LEU A 218 -16.27 -19.79 7.17
N PHE A 219 -15.09 -19.37 7.65
CA PHE A 219 -14.40 -20.03 8.75
C PHE A 219 -15.18 -20.00 10.08
N ASP A 220 -15.95 -18.93 10.32
CA ASP A 220 -16.85 -18.83 11.47
C ASP A 220 -17.99 -19.88 11.43
N ARG A 221 -18.36 -20.33 10.22
CA ARG A 221 -19.42 -21.31 9.99
C ARG A 221 -18.93 -22.76 9.93
N LEU A 222 -17.64 -23.00 9.79
CA LEU A 222 -17.08 -24.36 9.58
C LEU A 222 -17.19 -25.28 10.80
N GLY A 223 -17.30 -24.74 12.01
CA GLY A 223 -17.39 -25.55 13.24
C GLY A 223 -16.30 -26.64 13.30
N GLU A 224 -16.72 -27.91 13.40
CA GLU A 224 -15.82 -29.06 13.51
C GLU A 224 -15.00 -29.35 12.24
N ALA A 225 -15.43 -28.87 11.07
CA ALA A 225 -14.69 -29.03 9.80
C ALA A 225 -13.50 -28.07 9.64
N ARG A 226 -13.40 -27.07 10.47
CA ARG A 226 -12.35 -26.04 10.40
C ARG A 226 -10.92 -26.60 10.43
N PRO A 227 -10.53 -27.51 11.34
CA PRO A 227 -9.16 -28.03 11.38
C PRO A 227 -8.78 -28.82 10.11
N GLU A 228 -9.73 -29.44 9.45
CA GLU A 228 -9.50 -30.15 8.20
C GLU A 228 -9.24 -29.17 7.06
N VAL A 229 -10.05 -28.12 6.94
CA VAL A 229 -9.84 -27.06 5.95
C VAL A 229 -8.50 -26.35 6.18
N GLU A 230 -8.16 -26.02 7.43
CA GLU A 230 -6.89 -25.38 7.78
C GLU A 230 -5.67 -26.20 7.38
N ARG A 231 -5.72 -27.53 7.50
CA ARG A 231 -4.63 -28.41 7.02
C ARG A 231 -4.43 -28.36 5.51
N LEU A 232 -5.51 -28.19 4.76
CA LEU A 232 -5.45 -28.10 3.30
C LEU A 232 -4.81 -26.80 2.80
N LEU A 233 -4.86 -25.72 3.59
CA LEU A 233 -4.29 -24.43 3.24
C LEU A 233 -2.75 -24.43 3.28
N ASP A 234 -2.13 -25.40 3.92
CA ASP A 234 -0.67 -25.54 4.02
C ASP A 234 -0.10 -26.41 2.89
N CYS A 235 -0.98 -26.99 2.06
CA CYS A 235 -0.60 -27.88 0.97
C CYS A 235 -0.71 -27.18 -0.38
N ASP A 236 0.31 -27.36 -1.23
CA ASP A 236 0.27 -27.00 -2.64
C ASP A 236 -0.41 -28.13 -3.41
N GLY A 237 -1.45 -27.84 -4.15
CA GLY A 237 -2.07 -28.86 -4.99
C GLY A 237 -3.51 -28.57 -5.42
N ASP A 238 -3.87 -29.14 -6.56
CA ASP A 238 -5.20 -29.07 -7.14
C ASP A 238 -6.21 -29.90 -6.35
N ARG A 239 -7.16 -29.21 -5.71
CA ARG A 239 -8.49 -29.69 -5.32
C ARG A 239 -8.56 -30.85 -4.30
N THR A 240 -8.73 -30.48 -3.06
CA THR A 240 -9.29 -31.40 -2.07
C THR A 240 -10.74 -30.99 -1.78
N VAL A 241 -11.65 -31.98 -1.75
CA VAL A 241 -13.06 -31.73 -1.43
C VAL A 241 -13.29 -32.18 0.00
N VAL A 242 -13.75 -31.27 0.85
CA VAL A 242 -14.19 -31.55 2.22
C VAL A 242 -15.71 -31.49 2.26
N SER A 243 -16.35 -32.53 2.72
CA SER A 243 -17.78 -32.55 2.99
C SER A 243 -18.04 -31.91 4.35
N TRP A 244 -18.83 -30.88 4.37
CA TRP A 244 -19.18 -30.19 5.61
C TRP A 244 -20.68 -30.25 5.85
N ASN A 245 -21.10 -30.70 7.07
CA ASN A 245 -22.49 -30.73 7.52
C ASN A 245 -22.65 -29.73 8.65
N ALA A 246 -23.48 -28.71 8.46
CA ALA A 246 -23.82 -27.73 9.50
C ALA A 246 -24.61 -28.30 10.66
N ASP A 247 -25.30 -29.46 10.48
CA ASP A 247 -26.28 -30.01 11.45
C ASP A 247 -26.09 -31.50 11.81
N GLY A 248 -24.90 -32.08 11.59
CA GLY A 248 -24.64 -33.48 12.02
C GLY A 248 -25.51 -34.56 11.34
N ALA A 249 -26.35 -34.22 10.40
CA ALA A 249 -27.19 -35.14 9.65
C ALA A 249 -26.45 -35.69 8.43
N ARG A 250 -26.47 -37.01 8.25
CA ARG A 250 -25.84 -37.76 7.14
C ARG A 250 -26.50 -37.54 5.76
N GLN A 251 -27.12 -36.39 5.50
CA GLN A 251 -27.65 -36.04 4.21
C GLN A 251 -26.80 -34.90 3.60
N ALA A 252 -26.51 -35.03 2.32
CA ALA A 252 -25.66 -34.19 1.48
C ALA A 252 -25.52 -32.72 1.94
N GLY A 253 -24.52 -32.45 2.79
CA GLY A 253 -24.15 -31.09 3.18
C GLY A 253 -23.34 -30.38 2.09
N PRO A 254 -23.13 -29.08 2.24
CA PRO A 254 -22.31 -28.34 1.30
C PRO A 254 -20.89 -28.93 1.22
N HIS A 255 -20.34 -28.97 0.00
CA HIS A 255 -18.98 -29.41 -0.27
C HIS A 255 -18.07 -28.20 -0.41
N LEU A 256 -16.92 -28.24 0.26
CA LEU A 256 -15.87 -27.25 0.09
C LEU A 256 -14.84 -27.79 -0.89
N THR A 257 -14.51 -26.98 -1.88
CA THR A 257 -13.37 -27.23 -2.77
C THR A 257 -12.30 -26.19 -2.48
N VAL A 258 -11.15 -26.62 -2.00
CA VAL A 258 -9.98 -25.76 -1.80
C VAL A 258 -9.05 -25.94 -2.99
N THR A 259 -8.74 -24.84 -3.67
CA THR A 259 -7.75 -24.78 -4.75
C THR A 259 -6.60 -23.92 -4.30
N SER A 260 -5.41 -24.49 -4.14
CA SER A 260 -4.24 -23.82 -3.62
C SER A 260 -3.13 -23.78 -4.66
N GLN A 261 -2.47 -22.64 -4.80
CA GLN A 261 -1.35 -22.41 -5.71
C GLN A 261 -0.28 -21.57 -5.04
N ARG A 262 0.99 -21.89 -5.27
CA ARG A 262 2.11 -21.05 -4.85
C ARG A 262 2.20 -19.80 -5.72
N LEU A 263 2.50 -18.67 -5.12
CA LEU A 263 2.73 -17.45 -5.88
C LEU A 263 4.03 -17.53 -6.68
N PRO A 264 4.01 -17.23 -7.99
CA PRO A 264 5.23 -17.12 -8.77
C PRO A 264 6.22 -16.15 -8.16
N GLY A 265 7.46 -16.58 -7.93
CA GLY A 265 8.50 -15.76 -7.31
C GLY A 265 8.46 -15.69 -5.77
N GLN A 266 7.44 -16.26 -5.12
CA GLN A 266 7.31 -16.34 -3.66
C GLN A 266 6.93 -17.77 -3.23
N PRO A 267 7.88 -18.71 -3.19
CA PRO A 267 7.58 -20.14 -2.99
C PRO A 267 6.98 -20.45 -1.62
N ASP A 268 7.15 -19.56 -0.65
CA ASP A 268 6.60 -19.72 0.69
C ASP A 268 5.18 -19.15 0.84
N VAL A 269 4.63 -18.53 -0.22
CA VAL A 269 3.27 -17.97 -0.20
C VAL A 269 2.32 -18.83 -1.03
N ILE A 270 1.27 -19.30 -0.38
CA ILE A 270 0.20 -20.09 -0.99
C ILE A 270 -1.07 -19.24 -1.04
N VAL A 271 -1.69 -19.16 -2.20
CA VAL A 271 -3.02 -18.58 -2.41
C VAL A 271 -4.02 -19.71 -2.51
N SER A 272 -4.99 -19.75 -1.60
CA SER A 272 -6.07 -20.74 -1.59
C SER A 272 -7.40 -20.06 -1.84
N VAL A 273 -8.14 -20.55 -2.82
CA VAL A 273 -9.52 -20.14 -3.11
C VAL A 273 -10.45 -21.27 -2.67
N ILE A 274 -11.46 -20.94 -1.88
CA ILE A 274 -12.41 -21.90 -1.34
C ILE A 274 -13.76 -21.70 -2.03
N ALA A 275 -14.21 -22.69 -2.77
CA ALA A 275 -15.55 -22.72 -3.34
C ALA A 275 -16.48 -23.52 -2.44
N VAL A 276 -17.55 -22.87 -1.99
CA VAL A 276 -18.64 -23.52 -1.27
C VAL A 276 -19.66 -23.93 -2.30
N ARG A 277 -19.96 -25.23 -2.39
CA ARG A 277 -21.04 -25.75 -3.22
C ARG A 277 -22.10 -26.31 -2.30
N ASP A 278 -23.29 -25.75 -2.38
CA ASP A 278 -24.42 -26.29 -1.64
C ASP A 278 -24.63 -27.75 -2.05
N GLY A 279 -24.71 -28.60 -1.05
CA GLY A 279 -24.89 -30.05 -1.22
C GLY A 279 -26.31 -30.48 -1.65
N ALA A 280 -27.04 -29.57 -2.27
CA ALA A 280 -28.23 -30.01 -3.01
C ALA A 280 -27.73 -31.06 -4.00
N ALA A 281 -28.13 -32.31 -3.79
CA ALA A 281 -27.85 -33.37 -4.71
C ALA A 281 -28.03 -32.82 -6.13
N ARG A 282 -26.96 -32.81 -6.92
CA ARG A 282 -27.08 -32.47 -8.33
C ARG A 282 -27.96 -33.56 -8.96
N VAL A 283 -29.24 -33.40 -8.75
CA VAL A 283 -30.23 -34.20 -9.43
C VAL A 283 -30.24 -33.65 -10.83
N LEU A 284 -29.77 -34.45 -11.78
CA LEU A 284 -29.99 -34.19 -13.18
C LEU A 284 -31.46 -33.80 -13.38
N ALA A 285 -31.70 -32.68 -14.05
CA ALA A 285 -33.05 -32.24 -14.30
C ALA A 285 -33.85 -33.41 -14.85
N PRO A 286 -35.08 -33.68 -14.36
CA PRO A 286 -35.85 -34.83 -14.81
C PRO A 286 -36.00 -34.95 -16.35
N SER A 287 -36.00 -33.82 -17.02
CA SER A 287 -36.00 -33.72 -18.49
C SER A 287 -34.70 -34.24 -19.14
N LEU A 288 -33.55 -34.02 -18.50
CA LEU A 288 -32.25 -34.50 -18.97
C LEU A 288 -32.03 -35.99 -18.68
N LEU A 289 -32.55 -36.46 -17.52
CA LEU A 289 -32.57 -37.88 -17.17
C LEU A 289 -33.40 -38.72 -18.16
N ALA A 290 -34.48 -38.16 -18.67
CA ALA A 290 -35.35 -38.82 -19.63
C ALA A 290 -34.66 -39.06 -20.98
N SER A 291 -33.59 -38.33 -21.32
CA SER A 291 -32.80 -38.50 -22.57
C SER A 291 -31.66 -39.50 -22.42
N LEU A 292 -31.30 -39.90 -21.18
CA LEU A 292 -30.21 -40.84 -20.90
C LEU A 292 -30.74 -42.21 -20.49
N THR A 293 -30.02 -43.24 -20.85
CA THR A 293 -30.28 -44.58 -20.32
C THR A 293 -29.93 -44.62 -18.82
N PRO A 294 -30.50 -45.55 -18.02
CA PRO A 294 -30.17 -45.66 -16.59
C PRO A 294 -28.66 -45.73 -16.32
N ARG A 295 -27.93 -46.45 -17.18
CA ARG A 295 -26.48 -46.58 -17.05
C ARG A 295 -25.72 -45.29 -17.39
N GLU A 296 -26.17 -44.56 -18.39
CA GLU A 296 -25.63 -43.23 -18.72
C GLU A 296 -25.91 -42.20 -17.63
N ALA A 297 -27.10 -42.26 -17.05
CA ALA A 297 -27.46 -41.38 -15.90
C ALA A 297 -26.57 -41.63 -14.67
N GLU A 298 -26.27 -42.91 -14.37
CA GLU A 298 -25.37 -43.27 -13.27
C GLU A 298 -23.94 -42.74 -13.52
N ILE A 299 -23.43 -42.89 -14.76
CA ILE A 299 -22.09 -42.40 -15.16
C ILE A 299 -22.06 -40.87 -15.17
N ALA A 300 -23.09 -40.20 -15.70
CA ALA A 300 -23.21 -38.76 -15.71
C ALA A 300 -23.22 -38.20 -14.27
N THR A 301 -23.98 -38.80 -13.39
CA THR A 301 -24.05 -38.40 -11.96
C THR A 301 -22.67 -38.47 -11.28
N ARG A 302 -21.90 -39.53 -11.51
CA ARG A 302 -20.55 -39.69 -10.97
C ARG A 302 -19.56 -38.72 -11.64
N ALA A 303 -19.70 -38.48 -12.93
CA ALA A 303 -18.90 -37.46 -13.61
C ALA A 303 -19.17 -36.05 -13.05
N LEU A 304 -20.40 -35.72 -12.65
CA LEU A 304 -20.77 -34.48 -12.02
C LEU A 304 -20.12 -34.29 -10.64
N THR A 305 -19.87 -35.38 -9.91
CA THR A 305 -19.19 -35.33 -8.60
C THR A 305 -17.65 -35.21 -8.74
N GLY A 306 -17.12 -35.02 -9.96
CA GLY A 306 -15.69 -34.84 -10.21
C GLY A 306 -14.88 -36.14 -10.29
N ARG A 307 -15.50 -37.32 -10.24
CA ARG A 307 -14.80 -38.59 -10.30
C ARG A 307 -14.12 -38.79 -11.66
N ARG A 308 -12.88 -39.30 -11.66
CA ARG A 308 -12.16 -39.66 -12.89
C ARG A 308 -12.72 -40.94 -13.51
N ASP A 309 -12.49 -41.13 -14.80
CA ASP A 309 -13.01 -42.30 -15.52
C ASP A 309 -12.60 -43.63 -14.86
N GLY A 310 -11.38 -43.71 -14.31
CA GLY A 310 -10.93 -44.90 -13.56
C GLY A 310 -11.67 -45.13 -12.25
N GLU A 311 -12.01 -44.05 -11.53
CA GLU A 311 -12.77 -44.14 -10.28
C GLU A 311 -14.22 -44.54 -10.56
N ILE A 312 -14.83 -43.94 -11.61
CA ILE A 312 -16.19 -44.32 -12.04
C ILE A 312 -16.20 -45.81 -12.48
N ALA A 313 -15.17 -46.23 -13.19
CA ALA A 313 -15.03 -47.62 -13.63
C ALA A 313 -14.96 -48.60 -12.45
N ALA A 314 -14.16 -48.27 -11.42
CA ALA A 314 -14.03 -49.08 -10.22
C ALA A 314 -15.36 -49.14 -9.42
N GLU A 315 -16.04 -48.02 -9.23
CA GLU A 315 -17.33 -47.95 -8.52
C GLU A 315 -18.46 -48.71 -9.23
N LEU A 316 -18.43 -48.74 -10.56
CA LEU A 316 -19.47 -49.36 -11.37
C LEU A 316 -19.11 -50.76 -11.84
N PHE A 317 -17.95 -51.30 -11.45
CA PHE A 317 -17.43 -52.61 -11.83
C PHE A 317 -17.35 -52.80 -13.35
N ILE A 318 -16.89 -51.78 -14.08
CA ILE A 318 -16.68 -51.79 -15.54
C ILE A 318 -15.28 -51.31 -15.90
N SER A 319 -14.89 -51.45 -17.19
CA SER A 319 -13.59 -50.92 -17.63
C SER A 319 -13.59 -49.40 -17.80
N PRO A 320 -12.43 -48.70 -17.62
CA PRO A 320 -12.32 -47.28 -17.96
C PRO A 320 -12.66 -46.96 -19.43
N HIS A 321 -12.43 -47.92 -20.31
CA HIS A 321 -12.79 -47.82 -21.73
C HIS A 321 -14.33 -47.77 -21.90
N THR A 322 -15.04 -48.59 -21.14
CA THR A 322 -16.50 -48.62 -21.14
C THR A 322 -17.08 -47.28 -20.61
N VAL A 323 -16.47 -46.70 -19.58
CA VAL A 323 -16.86 -45.36 -19.08
C VAL A 323 -16.67 -44.30 -20.17
N LYS A 324 -15.54 -44.29 -20.85
CA LYS A 324 -15.29 -43.36 -21.98
C LYS A 324 -16.31 -43.51 -23.10
N HIS A 325 -16.69 -44.73 -23.41
CA HIS A 325 -17.70 -44.99 -24.43
C HIS A 325 -19.07 -44.43 -24.04
N HIS A 326 -19.48 -44.64 -22.79
CA HIS A 326 -20.72 -44.05 -22.26
C HIS A 326 -20.66 -42.52 -22.21
N LEU A 327 -19.55 -41.92 -21.78
CA LEU A 327 -19.39 -40.47 -21.76
C LEU A 327 -19.50 -39.87 -23.19
N LYS A 328 -18.94 -40.54 -24.20
CA LYS A 328 -19.08 -40.13 -25.62
C LYS A 328 -20.55 -40.19 -26.07
N SER A 329 -21.30 -41.20 -25.67
CA SER A 329 -22.73 -41.31 -25.94
C SER A 329 -23.54 -40.22 -25.24
N ILE A 330 -23.21 -39.92 -23.96
CA ILE A 330 -23.84 -38.87 -23.17
C ILE A 330 -23.58 -37.50 -23.82
N TYR A 331 -22.35 -37.24 -24.25
CA TYR A 331 -22.00 -36.00 -24.95
C TYR A 331 -22.82 -35.78 -26.23
N ALA A 332 -22.92 -36.83 -27.03
CA ALA A 332 -23.71 -36.81 -28.27
C ALA A 332 -25.19 -36.54 -28.00
N LYS A 333 -25.77 -37.16 -26.96
CA LYS A 333 -27.18 -37.00 -26.60
C LYS A 333 -27.53 -35.63 -26.05
N LEU A 334 -26.57 -35.01 -25.33
CA LEU A 334 -26.76 -33.71 -24.69
C LEU A 334 -26.22 -32.53 -25.51
N GLY A 335 -25.65 -32.80 -26.70
CA GLY A 335 -25.11 -31.77 -27.59
C GLY A 335 -23.89 -31.03 -27.02
N VAL A 336 -23.07 -31.73 -26.20
CA VAL A 336 -21.84 -31.20 -25.60
C VAL A 336 -20.64 -31.98 -26.13
N HIS A 337 -19.43 -31.38 -26.10
CA HIS A 337 -18.22 -31.98 -26.67
C HIS A 337 -17.15 -32.30 -25.64
N THR A 338 -17.22 -31.68 -24.48
CA THR A 338 -16.23 -31.83 -23.43
C THR A 338 -16.87 -32.13 -22.08
N ARG A 339 -16.08 -32.66 -21.16
CA ARG A 339 -16.52 -32.88 -19.78
C ARG A 339 -16.87 -31.54 -19.05
N ALA A 340 -16.16 -30.48 -19.38
CA ALA A 340 -16.45 -29.14 -18.82
C ALA A 340 -17.80 -28.63 -19.33
N GLU A 341 -18.09 -28.78 -20.62
CA GLU A 341 -19.39 -28.44 -21.22
C GLU A 341 -20.53 -29.31 -20.66
N LEU A 342 -20.26 -30.61 -20.43
CA LEU A 342 -21.24 -31.50 -19.75
C LEU A 342 -21.56 -30.96 -18.37
N LEU A 343 -20.54 -30.57 -17.59
CA LEU A 343 -20.72 -30.01 -16.24
C LEU A 343 -21.53 -28.70 -16.30
N ASP A 344 -21.25 -27.83 -17.25
CA ASP A 344 -21.96 -26.56 -17.42
C ASP A 344 -23.42 -26.76 -17.90
N HIS A 345 -23.62 -27.68 -18.84
CA HIS A 345 -24.94 -28.01 -19.37
C HIS A 345 -25.87 -28.64 -18.32
N LEU A 346 -25.31 -29.46 -17.42
CA LEU A 346 -26.06 -30.13 -16.35
C LEU A 346 -26.23 -29.26 -15.09
N LEU A 347 -25.59 -28.08 -15.05
CA LEU A 347 -25.63 -27.12 -13.96
C LEU A 347 -26.60 -25.95 -14.21
N ARG A 348 -27.16 -25.87 -15.39
CA ARG A 348 -28.24 -24.92 -15.73
C ARG A 348 -29.60 -25.50 -15.43
#